data_9cfa519c47ff7484e6cd386a58f770dd
#
_entry.id   9cfa519c47ff7484e6cd386a58f770dd
#
_cell.length_a   1.000
_cell.length_b   1.000
_cell.length_c   1.000
_cell.angle_alpha   90.00
_cell.angle_beta   90.00
_cell.angle_gamma   90.00
#
_symmetry.space_group_name_H-M   'P 1'
#
loop_
_entity.id
_entity.type
_entity.pdbx_description
1 polymer ?
#
loop_
_entity_poly.entity_id
_entity_poly.type
_entity_poly.pdbx_seq_one_letter_code
_entity_poly.pdbx_strand_id
1 'polypeptide(L)'
;GGACDPMSEPTRTLPGTGSIEVIVGSMYSGKTEELIRRLRRAQIARQRVEIFKPTLDDRYAKDAIVSHSELRIPSRSVKNAAEVLKHAHEAQVIGIDEGQFLGAGLVDVCEKLARMGKRVIVAGLDQDYRARPFEPMPQLLAIAEYITNTLAICVVCGAPANRTYRKVQRGGRVVVGGT
;
A
#
# COMPACT_ATOMS: atom_id res chain seq x y z
N GLY A 1 11.43 5.43 -28.14
CA GLY A 1 12.09 5.03 -26.94
C GLY A 1 11.09 4.79 -25.85
N GLY A 2 10.81 3.50 -25.55
CA GLY A 2 9.96 3.14 -24.44
C GLY A 2 10.66 3.47 -23.14
N ALA A 3 10.35 4.59 -22.59
CA ALA A 3 10.89 4.99 -21.33
C ALA A 3 10.35 4.09 -20.22
N CYS A 4 11.24 3.63 -19.36
CA CYS A 4 10.83 3.29 -18.00
C CYS A 4 10.37 4.61 -17.37
N ASP A 5 9.10 4.98 -17.55
CA ASP A 5 8.58 6.19 -16.95
C ASP A 5 8.78 6.12 -15.43
N PRO A 6 9.40 7.13 -14.84
CA PRO A 6 9.37 7.25 -13.39
C PRO A 6 7.90 7.30 -12.99
N MET A 7 7.52 6.36 -12.14
CA MET A 7 6.14 6.25 -11.69
C MET A 7 5.60 7.60 -11.24
N SER A 8 4.52 8.03 -11.88
CA SER A 8 3.73 9.10 -11.35
C SER A 8 3.12 8.64 -10.04
N GLU A 9 3.67 9.11 -8.94
CA GLU A 9 2.98 8.94 -7.67
C GLU A 9 1.62 9.61 -7.74
N PRO A 10 0.64 9.05 -7.03
CA PRO A 10 -0.63 9.72 -6.87
C PRO A 10 -0.39 11.14 -6.38
N THR A 11 -0.75 12.10 -7.19
CA THR A 11 -0.67 13.50 -6.81
C THR A 11 -1.52 13.77 -5.58
N ARG A 12 -0.96 14.58 -4.72
CA ARG A 12 -1.50 15.13 -3.50
C ARG A 12 -3.03 15.12 -3.43
N THR A 13 -3.58 14.36 -2.52
CA THR A 13 -4.97 14.50 -2.11
C THR A 13 -5.22 15.88 -1.51
N LEU A 14 -6.37 16.45 -1.77
CA LEU A 14 -6.78 17.71 -1.17
C LEU A 14 -6.72 17.62 0.36
N PRO A 15 -6.29 18.68 1.05
CA PRO A 15 -6.28 18.69 2.52
C PRO A 15 -7.66 18.33 3.08
N GLY A 16 -7.69 17.37 3.98
CA GLY A 16 -8.93 16.91 4.64
C GLY A 16 -9.64 15.74 3.99
N THR A 17 -9.20 15.29 2.80
CA THR A 17 -9.70 14.06 2.19
C THR A 17 -8.67 12.95 2.32
N GLY A 18 -9.08 11.82 2.89
CA GLY A 18 -8.26 10.61 2.92
C GLY A 18 -8.24 9.90 1.58
N SER A 19 -7.36 8.96 1.44
CA SER A 19 -7.23 8.13 0.23
C SER A 19 -6.81 6.72 0.57
N ILE A 20 -7.15 5.79 -0.31
CA ILE A 20 -6.73 4.39 -0.24
C ILE A 20 -5.95 4.08 -1.50
N GLU A 21 -4.72 3.63 -1.33
CA GLU A 21 -3.83 3.17 -2.38
C GLU A 21 -3.52 1.70 -2.15
N VAL A 22 -3.56 0.90 -3.18
CA VAL A 22 -3.27 -0.53 -3.09
C VAL A 22 -2.14 -0.89 -4.05
N ILE A 23 -1.14 -1.55 -3.51
CA ILE A 23 0.01 -2.06 -4.26
C ILE A 23 -0.10 -3.58 -4.30
N VAL A 24 -0.31 -4.13 -5.47
CA VAL A 24 -0.42 -5.57 -5.69
C VAL A 24 0.66 -6.08 -6.62
N GLY A 25 0.89 -7.34 -6.59
CA GLY A 25 1.84 -8.03 -7.44
C GLY A 25 2.24 -9.37 -6.85
N SER A 26 3.01 -10.13 -7.60
CA SER A 26 3.53 -11.42 -7.16
C SER A 26 4.54 -11.28 -6.02
N MET A 27 4.84 -12.40 -5.37
CA MET A 27 5.92 -12.47 -4.39
C MET A 27 7.24 -11.99 -5.03
N TYR A 28 8.04 -11.23 -4.28
CA TYR A 28 9.31 -10.66 -4.72
C TYR A 28 9.22 -9.66 -5.89
N SER A 29 8.05 -9.10 -6.14
CA SER A 29 7.86 -8.09 -7.20
C SER A 29 8.21 -6.65 -6.80
N GLY A 30 8.64 -6.44 -5.55
CA GLY A 30 9.01 -5.10 -5.06
C GLY A 30 7.87 -4.31 -4.41
N LYS A 31 6.82 -4.98 -3.94
CA LYS A 31 5.69 -4.31 -3.28
C LYS A 31 6.09 -3.59 -2.00
N THR A 32 6.86 -4.25 -1.15
CA THR A 32 7.32 -3.66 0.11
C THR A 32 8.24 -2.48 -0.13
N GLU A 33 9.15 -2.58 -1.08
CA GLU A 33 10.06 -1.49 -1.46
C GLU A 33 9.27 -0.27 -1.97
N GLU A 34 8.25 -0.48 -2.76
CA GLU A 34 7.38 0.59 -3.24
C GLU A 34 6.60 1.26 -2.10
N LEU A 35 6.06 0.46 -1.19
CA LEU A 35 5.41 0.97 0.02
C LEU A 35 6.37 1.85 0.83
N ILE A 36 7.56 1.35 1.12
CA ILE A 36 8.59 2.08 1.88
C ILE A 36 8.98 3.37 1.17
N ARG A 37 9.16 3.33 -0.15
CA ARG A 37 9.50 4.52 -0.94
C ARG A 37 8.46 5.62 -0.77
N ARG A 38 7.19 5.31 -0.84
CA ARG A 38 6.10 6.28 -0.66
C ARG A 38 6.06 6.84 0.76
N LEU A 39 6.27 5.98 1.75
CA LEU A 39 6.27 6.40 3.15
C LEU A 39 7.48 7.29 3.48
N ARG A 40 8.64 7.01 2.90
CA ARG A 40 9.81 7.88 3.05
C ARG A 40 9.57 9.27 2.45
N ARG A 41 8.94 9.34 1.29
CA ARG A 41 8.57 10.63 0.70
C ARG A 41 7.61 11.40 1.59
N ALA A 42 6.66 10.73 2.20
CA ALA A 42 5.75 11.34 3.16
C ALA A 42 6.53 11.88 4.39
N GLN A 43 7.51 11.15 4.90
CA GLN A 43 8.36 11.62 5.99
C GLN A 43 9.19 12.85 5.59
N ILE A 44 9.75 12.86 4.40
CA ILE A 44 10.47 14.01 3.87
C ILE A 44 9.56 15.24 3.80
N ALA A 45 8.29 15.04 3.47
CA ALA A 45 7.25 16.07 3.51
C ALA A 45 6.77 16.40 4.94
N ARG A 46 7.43 15.89 5.96
CA ARG A 46 7.12 16.10 7.38
C ARG A 46 5.75 15.58 7.83
N GLN A 47 5.26 14.56 7.16
CA GLN A 47 4.06 13.84 7.59
C GLN A 47 4.45 12.73 8.57
N ARG A 48 3.56 12.47 9.52
CA ARG A 48 3.73 11.34 10.44
C ARG A 48 3.29 10.05 9.75
N VAL A 49 4.21 9.10 9.67
CA VAL A 49 3.98 7.82 9.00
C VAL A 49 4.19 6.65 9.95
N GLU A 50 3.45 5.58 9.73
CA GLU A 50 3.62 4.32 10.46
C GLU A 50 3.31 3.16 9.52
N ILE A 51 4.07 2.06 9.67
CA ILE A 51 3.83 0.81 8.95
C ILE A 51 3.26 -0.22 9.91
N PHE A 52 2.19 -0.87 9.48
CA PHE A 52 1.62 -2.04 10.14
C PHE A 52 1.87 -3.28 9.30
N LYS A 53 2.20 -4.37 9.96
CA LYS A 53 2.38 -5.67 9.32
C LYS A 53 1.78 -6.77 10.18
N PRO A 54 1.27 -7.86 9.58
CA PRO A 54 0.73 -8.97 10.35
C PRO A 54 1.82 -9.64 11.19
N THR A 55 1.46 -10.06 12.39
CA THR A 55 2.30 -10.97 13.19
C THR A 55 2.11 -12.37 12.63
N LEU A 56 3.02 -12.82 11.79
CA LEU A 56 2.91 -14.14 11.15
C LEU A 56 3.59 -15.25 11.93
N ASP A 57 4.76 -15.02 12.45
CA ASP A 57 5.47 -15.93 13.34
C ASP A 57 6.56 -15.14 14.05
N ASP A 58 6.71 -15.34 15.34
CA ASP A 58 7.66 -14.59 16.18
C ASP A 58 9.12 -14.68 15.74
N ARG A 59 9.45 -15.68 14.92
CA ARG A 59 10.82 -15.89 14.45
C ARG A 59 11.29 -14.86 13.42
N TYR A 60 10.40 -14.24 12.69
CA TYR A 60 10.73 -13.36 11.56
C TYR A 60 10.29 -11.92 11.75
N ALA A 61 9.57 -11.62 12.82
CA ALA A 61 8.95 -10.33 13.02
C ALA A 61 9.89 -9.23 13.55
N LYS A 62 11.05 -9.61 14.09
CA LYS A 62 11.90 -8.65 14.83
C LYS A 62 12.78 -7.79 13.96
N ASP A 63 13.07 -8.17 12.71
CA ASP A 63 14.12 -7.53 11.92
C ASP A 63 13.67 -7.10 10.52
N ALA A 64 12.37 -7.10 10.27
CA ALA A 64 11.89 -7.15 8.90
C ALA A 64 12.06 -5.85 8.09
N ILE A 65 12.28 -4.69 8.70
CA ILE A 65 12.46 -3.46 7.93
C ILE A 65 13.61 -2.64 8.52
N VAL A 66 14.80 -3.21 8.51
CA VAL A 66 16.00 -2.41 8.69
C VAL A 66 16.37 -1.83 7.34
N SER A 67 15.82 -0.65 7.04
CA SER A 67 16.36 0.09 5.93
C SER A 67 17.69 0.71 6.38
N HIS A 68 18.71 0.57 5.55
CA HIS A 68 20.01 1.21 5.76
C HIS A 68 19.96 2.73 5.62
N SER A 69 18.78 3.35 5.56
CA SER A 69 18.64 4.79 5.50
C SER A 69 18.47 5.39 6.89
N GLU A 70 18.92 6.61 7.06
CA GLU A 70 18.80 7.38 8.30
C GLU A 70 17.35 7.65 8.71
N LEU A 71 16.39 7.55 7.77
CA LEU A 71 14.98 7.71 8.04
C LEU A 71 14.38 6.37 8.51
N ARG A 72 14.13 6.29 9.80
CA ARG A 72 13.43 5.15 10.39
C ARG A 72 11.93 5.37 10.30
N ILE A 73 11.23 4.40 9.73
CA ILE A 73 9.77 4.39 9.72
C ILE A 73 9.30 3.51 10.88
N PRO A 74 8.53 4.07 11.83
CA PRO A 74 7.96 3.25 12.90
C PRO A 74 7.16 2.09 12.33
N SER A 75 7.42 0.90 12.83
CA SER A 75 6.79 -0.33 12.37
C SER A 75 6.15 -1.06 13.54
N ARG A 76 4.93 -1.53 13.37
CA ARG A 76 4.18 -2.24 14.39
C ARG A 76 3.61 -3.53 13.83
N SER A 77 3.83 -4.64 14.55
CA SER A 77 3.19 -5.90 14.24
C SER A 77 1.80 -5.95 14.87
N VAL A 78 0.81 -6.39 14.10
CA VAL A 78 -0.59 -6.48 14.53
C VAL A 78 -1.16 -7.86 14.22
N LYS A 79 -2.08 -8.31 15.05
CA LYS A 79 -2.73 -9.63 14.88
C LYS A 79 -3.88 -9.60 13.87
N ASN A 80 -4.55 -8.47 13.76
CA ASN A 80 -5.71 -8.29 12.89
C ASN A 80 -5.88 -6.83 12.47
N ALA A 81 -6.83 -6.58 11.60
CA ALA A 81 -7.09 -5.25 11.07
C ALA A 81 -7.58 -4.26 12.16
N ALA A 82 -8.31 -4.74 13.16
CA ALA A 82 -8.82 -3.87 14.22
C ALA A 82 -7.69 -3.23 15.03
N GLU A 83 -6.56 -3.92 15.20
CA GLU A 83 -5.39 -3.35 15.88
C GLU A 83 -4.76 -2.20 15.10
N VAL A 84 -4.83 -2.23 13.77
CA VAL A 84 -4.39 -1.11 12.94
C VAL A 84 -5.18 0.16 13.29
N LEU A 85 -6.49 0.05 13.32
CA LEU A 85 -7.35 1.18 13.67
C LEU A 85 -7.08 1.68 15.08
N LYS A 86 -6.84 0.79 16.02
CA LYS A 86 -6.55 1.12 17.41
C LYS A 86 -5.26 1.94 17.58
N HIS A 87 -4.24 1.67 16.77
CA HIS A 87 -2.91 2.28 16.92
C HIS A 87 -2.61 3.39 15.90
N ALA A 88 -3.47 3.63 14.94
CA ALA A 88 -3.20 4.54 13.82
C ALA A 88 -3.59 6.01 14.09
N HIS A 89 -3.95 6.38 15.31
CA HIS A 89 -4.56 7.68 15.60
C HIS A 89 -3.71 8.89 15.25
N GLU A 90 -2.39 8.81 15.44
CA GLU A 90 -1.52 9.96 15.24
C GLU A 90 -0.86 9.99 13.86
N ALA A 91 -0.84 8.89 13.15
CA ALA A 91 -0.26 8.83 11.83
C ALA A 91 -1.17 9.52 10.80
N GLN A 92 -0.56 10.28 9.91
CA GLN A 92 -1.24 10.93 8.78
C GLN A 92 -1.21 10.03 7.55
N VAL A 93 -0.14 9.24 7.41
CA VAL A 93 0.05 8.28 6.34
C VAL A 93 0.30 6.91 6.95
N ILE A 94 -0.49 5.94 6.56
CA ILE A 94 -0.48 4.60 7.12
C ILE A 94 -0.12 3.61 6.02
N GLY A 95 0.99 2.92 6.22
CA GLY A 95 1.38 1.79 5.39
C GLY A 95 0.93 0.48 6.03
N ILE A 96 0.38 -0.41 5.24
CA ILE A 96 0.01 -1.77 5.66
C ILE A 96 0.70 -2.73 4.71
N ASP A 97 1.67 -3.46 5.24
CA ASP A 97 2.37 -4.49 4.46
C ASP A 97 1.70 -5.85 4.67
N GLU A 98 1.77 -6.68 3.64
CA GLU A 98 1.18 -8.02 3.64
C GLU A 98 -0.30 -8.03 4.08
N GLY A 99 -1.08 -7.11 3.52
CA GLY A 99 -2.49 -6.90 3.88
C GLY A 99 -3.38 -8.13 3.69
N GLN A 100 -3.01 -9.07 2.83
CA GLN A 100 -3.76 -10.29 2.61
C GLN A 100 -3.90 -11.17 3.87
N PHE A 101 -3.04 -10.97 4.86
CA PHE A 101 -3.08 -11.74 6.10
C PHE A 101 -3.86 -11.08 7.24
N LEU A 102 -4.43 -9.91 7.02
CA LEU A 102 -5.16 -9.19 8.09
C LEU A 102 -6.67 -9.46 8.13
N GLY A 103 -7.18 -10.25 7.19
CA GLY A 103 -8.57 -10.67 7.18
C GLY A 103 -9.56 -9.66 6.58
N ALA A 104 -10.81 -10.06 6.52
CA ALA A 104 -11.88 -9.29 5.85
C ALA A 104 -12.14 -7.91 6.50
N GLY A 105 -11.87 -7.76 7.78
CA GLY A 105 -12.02 -6.48 8.48
C GLY A 105 -11.12 -5.36 8.00
N LEU A 106 -10.09 -5.66 7.20
CA LEU A 106 -9.16 -4.67 6.68
C LEU A 106 -9.85 -3.63 5.78
N VAL A 107 -10.84 -4.04 5.01
CA VAL A 107 -11.62 -3.14 4.14
C VAL A 107 -12.27 -2.02 4.97
N ASP A 108 -13.01 -2.40 6.01
CA ASP A 108 -13.68 -1.44 6.88
C ASP A 108 -12.69 -0.52 7.60
N VAL A 109 -11.58 -1.07 8.04
CA VAL A 109 -10.53 -0.30 8.71
C VAL A 109 -9.94 0.75 7.76
N CYS A 110 -9.60 0.36 6.53
CA CYS A 110 -9.09 1.29 5.53
C CYS A 110 -10.09 2.39 5.21
N GLU A 111 -11.36 2.05 5.06
CA GLU A 111 -12.42 3.05 4.81
C GLU A 111 -12.56 4.04 5.97
N LYS A 112 -12.55 3.54 7.21
CA LYS A 112 -12.61 4.40 8.40
C LYS A 112 -11.41 5.35 8.48
N LEU A 113 -10.21 4.85 8.26
CA LEU A 113 -8.99 5.67 8.26
C LEU A 113 -9.02 6.73 7.15
N ALA A 114 -9.48 6.38 5.98
CA ALA A 114 -9.63 7.34 4.88
C ALA A 114 -10.66 8.42 5.20
N ARG A 115 -11.79 8.06 5.83
CA ARG A 115 -12.79 9.04 6.29
C ARG A 115 -12.23 9.98 7.36
N MET A 116 -11.25 9.55 8.13
CA MET A 116 -10.54 10.40 9.10
C MET A 116 -9.53 11.34 8.43
N GLY A 117 -9.44 11.35 7.11
CA GLY A 117 -8.51 12.19 6.35
C GLY A 117 -7.12 11.61 6.18
N LYS A 118 -6.92 10.33 6.48
CA LYS A 118 -5.62 9.68 6.40
C LYS A 118 -5.36 9.07 5.03
N ARG A 119 -4.10 9.08 4.61
CA ARG A 119 -3.64 8.37 3.43
C ARG A 119 -3.29 6.95 3.84
N VAL A 120 -3.97 5.97 3.28
CA VAL A 120 -3.76 4.54 3.57
C VAL A 120 -3.17 3.86 2.34
N ILE A 121 -2.03 3.21 2.51
CA ILE A 121 -1.33 2.51 1.44
C ILE A 121 -1.19 1.05 1.85
N VAL A 122 -1.86 0.15 1.15
CA VAL A 122 -1.83 -1.28 1.43
C VAL A 122 -1.05 -2.01 0.36
N ALA A 123 -0.05 -2.78 0.78
CA ALA A 123 0.68 -3.69 -0.09
C ALA A 123 0.30 -5.14 0.22
N GLY A 124 0.10 -5.95 -0.80
CA GLY A 124 -0.23 -7.35 -0.59
C GLY A 124 -0.30 -8.15 -1.88
N LEU A 125 -0.36 -9.47 -1.72
CA LEU A 125 -0.57 -10.39 -2.82
C LEU A 125 -2.02 -10.34 -3.27
N ASP A 126 -2.26 -10.19 -4.55
CA ASP A 126 -3.61 -10.23 -5.13
C ASP A 126 -4.08 -11.65 -5.43
N GLN A 127 -3.15 -12.58 -5.54
CA GLN A 127 -3.42 -14.00 -5.81
C GLN A 127 -2.61 -14.89 -4.88
N ASP A 128 -3.21 -16.02 -4.49
CA ASP A 128 -2.50 -17.08 -3.78
C ASP A 128 -1.67 -17.94 -4.74
N TYR A 129 -0.98 -18.96 -4.21
CA TYR A 129 -0.13 -19.86 -5.00
C TYR A 129 -0.90 -20.66 -6.06
N ARG A 130 -2.23 -20.73 -5.97
CA ARG A 130 -3.11 -21.37 -6.96
C ARG A 130 -3.68 -20.40 -7.98
N ALA A 131 -3.17 -19.16 -8.02
CA ALA A 131 -3.69 -18.07 -8.85
C ALA A 131 -5.14 -17.70 -8.54
N ARG A 132 -5.62 -18.00 -7.33
CA ARG A 132 -6.95 -17.60 -6.86
C ARG A 132 -6.86 -16.24 -6.16
N PRO A 133 -7.94 -15.42 -6.22
CA PRO A 133 -7.95 -14.16 -5.49
C PRO A 133 -7.64 -14.36 -4.01
N PHE A 134 -6.71 -13.57 -3.49
CA PHE A 134 -6.31 -13.61 -2.09
C PHE A 134 -7.09 -12.56 -1.31
N GLU A 135 -8.11 -12.97 -0.59
CA GLU A 135 -8.90 -12.03 0.21
C GLU A 135 -8.08 -11.48 1.39
N PRO A 136 -8.28 -10.22 1.79
CA PRO A 136 -9.29 -9.25 1.33
C PRO A 136 -8.84 -8.38 0.14
N MET A 137 -7.79 -8.74 -0.57
CA MET A 137 -7.20 -7.90 -1.61
C MET A 137 -8.16 -7.53 -2.73
N PRO A 138 -9.02 -8.45 -3.26
CA PRO A 138 -9.99 -8.06 -4.28
C PRO A 138 -10.94 -6.97 -3.83
N GLN A 139 -11.38 -7.01 -2.58
CA GLN A 139 -12.27 -6.01 -2.01
C GLN A 139 -11.57 -4.67 -1.83
N LEU A 140 -10.29 -4.67 -1.41
CA LEU A 140 -9.47 -3.46 -1.32
C LEU A 140 -9.25 -2.84 -2.70
N LEU A 141 -8.98 -3.64 -3.71
CA LEU A 141 -8.86 -3.16 -5.09
C LEU A 141 -10.14 -2.49 -5.58
N ALA A 142 -11.30 -2.98 -5.15
CA ALA A 142 -12.58 -2.40 -5.52
C ALA A 142 -12.79 -0.99 -4.96
N ILE A 143 -12.28 -0.71 -3.76
CA ILE A 143 -12.46 0.59 -3.07
C ILE A 143 -11.27 1.53 -3.22
N ALA A 144 -10.13 1.06 -3.70
CA ALA A 144 -8.93 1.87 -3.83
C ALA A 144 -9.11 2.99 -4.87
N GLU A 145 -8.57 4.17 -4.57
CA GLU A 145 -8.51 5.28 -5.53
C GLU A 145 -7.34 5.11 -6.50
N TYR A 146 -6.25 4.55 -6.02
CA TYR A 146 -5.05 4.28 -6.81
C TYR A 146 -4.65 2.82 -6.67
N ILE A 147 -4.36 2.20 -7.80
CA ILE A 147 -3.89 0.81 -7.85
C ILE A 147 -2.56 0.79 -8.56
N THR A 148 -1.57 0.19 -7.90
CA THR A 148 -0.25 -0.06 -8.47
C THR A 148 -0.04 -1.55 -8.62
N ASN A 149 0.26 -1.98 -9.83
CA ASN A 149 0.64 -3.35 -10.09
C ASN A 149 2.16 -3.42 -10.25
N THR A 150 2.83 -4.09 -9.31
CA THR A 150 4.28 -4.28 -9.38
C THR A 150 4.60 -5.44 -10.31
N LEU A 151 5.31 -5.13 -11.37
CA LEU A 151 5.78 -6.09 -12.36
C LEU A 151 7.24 -6.46 -12.06
N ALA A 152 7.83 -7.30 -12.90
CA ALA A 152 9.24 -7.63 -12.77
C ALA A 152 10.13 -6.37 -12.89
N ILE A 153 11.35 -6.45 -12.34
CA ILE A 153 12.34 -5.39 -12.51
C ILE A 153 12.69 -5.28 -13.99
N CYS A 154 12.74 -4.06 -14.51
CA CYS A 154 13.15 -3.80 -15.88
C CYS A 154 14.59 -4.21 -16.11
N VAL A 155 14.82 -5.15 -17.02
CA VAL A 155 16.17 -5.65 -17.33
C VAL A 155 17.05 -4.63 -18.05
N VAL A 156 16.46 -3.57 -18.61
CA VAL A 156 17.17 -2.53 -19.34
C VAL A 156 17.69 -1.44 -18.42
N CYS A 157 16.90 -0.96 -17.49
CA CYS A 157 17.28 0.18 -16.62
C CYS A 157 17.37 -0.20 -15.13
N GLY A 158 17.04 -1.43 -14.76
CA GLY A 158 17.03 -1.87 -13.35
C GLY A 158 15.94 -1.24 -12.50
N ALA A 159 15.09 -0.38 -13.07
CA ALA A 159 14.00 0.24 -12.36
C ALA A 159 12.82 -0.73 -12.21
N PRO A 160 12.02 -0.60 -11.14
CA PRO A 160 10.77 -1.37 -11.02
C PRO A 160 9.83 -1.04 -12.19
N ALA A 161 9.36 -2.07 -12.88
CA ALA A 161 8.38 -1.93 -13.94
C ALA A 161 6.98 -1.94 -13.33
N ASN A 162 6.56 -0.82 -12.74
CA ASN A 162 5.27 -0.72 -12.09
C ASN A 162 4.26 0.04 -12.97
N ARG A 163 2.99 -0.34 -12.82
CA ARG A 163 1.88 0.42 -13.42
C ARG A 163 0.97 0.92 -12.32
N THR A 164 0.80 2.24 -12.27
CA THR A 164 -0.13 2.89 -11.35
C THR A 164 -1.22 3.57 -12.16
N TYR A 165 -2.46 3.40 -11.74
CA TYR A 165 -3.59 4.08 -12.34
C TYR A 165 -4.58 4.53 -11.26
N ARG A 166 -5.30 5.60 -11.58
CA ARG A 166 -6.35 6.13 -10.73
C ARG A 166 -7.70 5.58 -11.18
N LYS A 167 -8.48 5.09 -10.22
CA LYS A 167 -9.87 4.73 -10.47
C LYS A 167 -10.74 5.97 -10.38
N VAL A 168 -11.46 6.27 -11.48
CA VAL A 168 -12.40 7.38 -11.54
C VAL A 168 -13.81 6.83 -11.43
N GLN A 169 -14.58 7.27 -10.44
CA GLN A 169 -16.01 6.99 -10.38
C GLN A 169 -16.76 8.01 -11.25
N ARG A 170 -17.42 7.54 -12.31
CA ARG A 170 -18.39 8.31 -13.06
C ARG A 170 -19.75 7.61 -12.98
N GLY A 171 -20.74 8.28 -12.39
CA GLY A 171 -22.12 7.80 -12.39
C GLY A 171 -22.35 6.39 -11.86
N GLY A 172 -21.69 6.02 -10.78
CA GLY A 172 -21.83 4.71 -10.15
C GLY A 172 -21.11 3.55 -10.86
N ARG A 173 -20.38 3.82 -11.92
CA ARG A 173 -19.50 2.84 -12.59
C ARG A 173 -18.04 3.25 -12.39
N VAL A 174 -17.25 2.29 -11.95
CA VAL A 174 -15.80 2.47 -11.88
C VAL A 174 -15.24 2.35 -13.28
N VAL A 175 -14.72 3.43 -13.80
CA VAL A 175 -13.99 3.42 -15.09
C VAL A 175 -12.51 3.45 -14.75
N VAL A 176 -11.80 2.43 -15.17
CA VAL A 176 -10.34 2.40 -15.08
C VAL A 176 -9.80 3.28 -16.19
N GLY A 177 -9.32 4.46 -15.84
CA GLY A 177 -8.60 5.32 -16.76
C GLY A 177 -7.13 4.88 -16.81
N GLY A 178 -6.73 4.29 -17.92
CA GLY A 178 -5.31 4.12 -18.25
C GLY A 178 -4.90 5.26 -19.16
N THR A 179 -3.80 5.91 -18.87
CA THR A 179 -3.02 6.70 -19.83
C THR A 179 -1.90 5.84 -20.36
#